data_e864ef888c6b9f2fac797f40803fd3c3
#
_entry.id   e864ef888c6b9f2fac797f40803fd3c3
#
_cell.length_a   1.000
_cell.length_b   1.000
_cell.length_c   1.000
_cell.angle_alpha   90.00
_cell.angle_beta   90.00
_cell.angle_gamma   90.00
#
_symmetry.space_group_name_H-M   'P 1'
#
loop_
_entity.id
_entity.type
_entity.pdbx_description
1 polymer ?
#
loop_
_entity_poly.entity_id
_entity_poly.type
_entity_poly.pdbx_seq_one_letter_code
_entity_poly.pdbx_strand_id
1 'polypeptide(L)'
;MPALRAVFFDLGETLVSEQRSWEAWADWLGVPHAELFAVMRAVIERGEHHRRIFEILRPGFDAAAEEAKRAAAGVPTHEQLYDFYPDALSCLARLRAAGLRVGVAGNQHASTEAWMRRHLARDVLIASSGSWGVEKPSPEFFARLIELAGEAPEAIAYVGDRVDNDVLPAADAGLVTVFVRRGPWGEVHARWPGVERADIRVDDLTAAAAALIEWGR
;
A
#
# COMPACT_ATOMS: atom_id res chain seq x y z
N MET A 1 3.29 4.34 -26.37
CA MET A 1 2.91 4.90 -25.05
C MET A 1 4.01 5.86 -24.63
N PRO A 2 3.73 6.92 -23.87
CA PRO A 2 4.80 7.80 -23.37
C PRO A 2 5.72 7.00 -22.42
N ALA A 3 7.00 7.37 -22.40
CA ALA A 3 7.97 6.77 -21.48
C ALA A 3 7.68 7.23 -20.06
N LEU A 4 7.79 6.32 -19.08
CA LEU A 4 7.65 6.64 -17.67
C LEU A 4 8.75 7.60 -17.19
N ARG A 5 8.39 8.48 -16.27
CA ARG A 5 9.28 9.43 -15.58
C ARG A 5 9.28 9.22 -14.08
N ALA A 6 8.16 8.77 -13.52
CA ALA A 6 8.02 8.54 -12.09
C ALA A 6 7.26 7.24 -11.82
N VAL A 7 7.56 6.61 -10.68
CA VAL A 7 6.86 5.44 -10.17
C VAL A 7 6.58 5.65 -8.69
N PHE A 8 5.31 5.56 -8.31
CA PHE A 8 4.90 5.61 -6.91
C PHE A 8 4.39 4.24 -6.45
N PHE A 9 4.62 3.96 -5.20
CA PHE A 9 4.21 2.71 -4.56
C PHE A 9 3.28 3.01 -3.38
N ASP A 10 2.27 2.15 -3.18
CA ASP A 10 1.70 1.98 -1.85
C ASP A 10 2.74 1.37 -0.91
N LEU A 11 2.47 1.42 0.40
CA LEU A 11 3.40 0.91 1.41
C LEU A 11 2.98 -0.48 1.90
N GLY A 12 1.82 -0.55 2.57
CA GLY A 12 1.33 -1.77 3.20
C GLY A 12 1.01 -2.85 2.18
N GLU A 13 1.43 -4.07 2.44
CA GLU A 13 1.26 -5.22 1.54
C GLU A 13 1.78 -5.02 0.10
N THR A 14 2.44 -3.89 -0.14
CA THR A 14 3.15 -3.60 -1.40
C THR A 14 4.66 -3.60 -1.20
N LEU A 15 5.19 -2.72 -0.36
CA LEU A 15 6.61 -2.68 0.00
C LEU A 15 6.91 -3.39 1.31
N VAL A 16 5.99 -3.35 2.26
CA VAL A 16 6.13 -3.98 3.58
C VAL A 16 5.00 -4.96 3.84
N SER A 17 5.31 -6.07 4.51
CA SER A 17 4.31 -6.95 5.07
C SER A 17 3.79 -6.38 6.39
N GLU A 18 2.49 -6.38 6.56
CA GLU A 18 1.79 -6.01 7.79
C GLU A 18 1.40 -7.25 8.63
N GLN A 19 1.83 -8.45 8.24
CA GLN A 19 1.45 -9.70 8.89
C GLN A 19 1.67 -9.64 10.40
N ARG A 20 2.86 -9.25 10.86
CA ARG A 20 3.18 -9.15 12.30
C ARG A 20 2.31 -8.14 13.03
N SER A 21 1.90 -7.09 12.35
CA SER A 21 0.98 -6.09 12.91
C SER A 21 -0.41 -6.69 13.14
N TRP A 22 -0.91 -7.47 12.19
CA TRP A 22 -2.18 -8.18 12.33
C TRP A 22 -2.12 -9.29 13.38
N GLU A 23 -1.01 -10.03 13.45
CA GLU A 23 -0.77 -11.02 14.50
C GLU A 23 -0.76 -10.38 15.90
N ALA A 24 -0.10 -9.23 16.06
CA ALA A 24 -0.10 -8.49 17.31
C ALA A 24 -1.50 -7.95 17.70
N TRP A 25 -2.36 -7.68 16.72
CA TRP A 25 -3.76 -7.38 16.99
C TRP A 25 -4.54 -8.63 17.43
N ALA A 26 -4.31 -9.79 16.82
CA ALA A 26 -4.95 -11.04 17.23
C ALA A 26 -4.57 -11.39 18.68
N ASP A 27 -3.29 -11.29 19.03
CA ASP A 27 -2.79 -11.50 20.41
C ASP A 27 -3.46 -10.54 21.40
N TRP A 28 -3.57 -9.26 21.04
CA TRP A 28 -4.23 -8.25 21.89
C TRP A 28 -5.71 -8.52 22.08
N LEU A 29 -6.39 -9.01 21.06
CA LEU A 29 -7.81 -9.38 21.10
C LEU A 29 -8.03 -10.72 21.81
N GLY A 30 -6.98 -11.53 22.01
CA GLY A 30 -7.06 -12.87 22.56
C GLY A 30 -7.73 -13.88 21.62
N VAL A 31 -7.59 -13.67 20.30
CA VAL A 31 -8.13 -14.58 19.28
C VAL A 31 -7.00 -15.30 18.54
N PRO A 32 -7.22 -16.53 18.04
CA PRO A 32 -6.24 -17.20 17.21
C PRO A 32 -5.90 -16.39 15.95
N HIS A 33 -4.63 -16.35 15.53
CA HIS A 33 -4.21 -15.67 14.29
C HIS A 33 -5.01 -16.14 13.08
N ALA A 34 -5.22 -17.46 12.96
CA ALA A 34 -6.01 -18.05 11.86
C ALA A 34 -7.45 -17.52 11.83
N GLU A 35 -8.07 -17.25 12.98
CA GLU A 35 -9.42 -16.67 13.05
C GLU A 35 -9.43 -15.23 12.56
N LEU A 36 -8.48 -14.41 13.00
CA LEU A 36 -8.34 -13.02 12.52
C LEU A 36 -8.17 -12.98 11.01
N PHE A 37 -7.27 -13.79 10.45
CA PHE A 37 -7.03 -13.81 9.00
C PHE A 37 -8.22 -14.38 8.22
N ALA A 38 -8.98 -15.31 8.78
CA ALA A 38 -10.22 -15.79 8.16
C ALA A 38 -11.30 -14.69 8.10
N VAL A 39 -11.48 -13.94 9.19
CA VAL A 39 -12.38 -12.79 9.25
C VAL A 39 -11.92 -11.70 8.30
N MET A 40 -10.61 -11.39 8.26
CA MET A 40 -10.02 -10.43 7.33
C MET A 40 -10.34 -10.79 5.89
N ARG A 41 -10.09 -12.04 5.48
CA ARG A 41 -10.40 -12.52 4.14
C ARG A 41 -11.87 -12.32 3.80
N ALA A 42 -12.76 -12.68 4.71
CA ALA A 42 -14.21 -12.55 4.49
C ALA A 42 -14.65 -11.07 4.37
N VAL A 43 -14.02 -10.16 5.11
CA VAL A 43 -14.23 -8.71 5.03
C VAL A 43 -13.77 -8.18 3.67
N ILE A 44 -12.59 -8.58 3.22
CA ILE A 44 -12.04 -8.18 1.91
C ILE A 44 -12.92 -8.70 0.77
N GLU A 45 -13.32 -9.97 0.82
CA GLU A 45 -14.18 -10.60 -0.21
C GLU A 45 -15.54 -9.89 -0.36
N ARG A 46 -16.03 -9.25 0.72
CA ARG A 46 -17.27 -8.44 0.70
C ARG A 46 -17.06 -6.98 0.32
N GLY A 47 -15.82 -6.56 0.10
CA GLY A 47 -15.49 -5.16 -0.18
C GLY A 47 -15.74 -4.21 1.01
N GLU A 48 -15.72 -4.76 2.21
CA GLU A 48 -15.92 -3.96 3.42
C GLU A 48 -14.61 -3.32 3.89
N HIS A 49 -14.72 -2.22 4.62
CA HIS A 49 -13.55 -1.54 5.18
C HIS A 49 -12.85 -2.43 6.24
N HIS A 50 -11.52 -2.47 6.27
CA HIS A 50 -10.74 -3.34 7.16
C HIS A 50 -11.07 -3.17 8.66
N ARG A 51 -11.51 -1.99 9.11
CA ARG A 51 -11.97 -1.78 10.50
C ARG A 51 -13.12 -2.71 10.90
N ARG A 52 -13.86 -3.23 9.92
CA ARG A 52 -14.94 -4.19 10.16
C ARG A 52 -14.44 -5.49 10.81
N ILE A 53 -13.18 -5.85 10.59
CA ILE A 53 -12.52 -7.00 11.23
C ILE A 53 -12.64 -6.91 12.75
N PHE A 54 -12.31 -5.75 13.30
CA PHE A 54 -12.34 -5.53 14.75
C PHE A 54 -13.74 -5.59 15.33
N GLU A 55 -14.72 -5.03 14.66
CA GLU A 55 -16.12 -5.07 15.11
C GLU A 55 -16.69 -6.50 15.10
N ILE A 56 -16.28 -7.33 14.13
CA ILE A 56 -16.70 -8.73 14.05
C ILE A 56 -16.06 -9.54 15.18
N LEU A 57 -14.75 -9.35 15.41
CA LEU A 57 -14.02 -10.07 16.46
C LEU A 57 -14.37 -9.60 17.86
N ARG A 58 -14.67 -8.32 18.03
CA ARG A 58 -15.04 -7.71 19.32
C ARG A 58 -16.14 -6.66 19.12
N PRO A 59 -17.42 -6.99 19.28
CA PRO A 59 -18.51 -6.02 19.21
C PRO A 59 -18.28 -4.83 20.14
N GLY A 60 -18.49 -3.62 19.65
CA GLY A 60 -18.23 -2.38 20.38
C GLY A 60 -16.75 -1.97 20.46
N PHE A 61 -15.92 -2.45 19.55
CA PHE A 61 -14.51 -2.10 19.46
C PHE A 61 -14.30 -0.60 19.22
N ASP A 62 -13.58 0.05 20.14
CA ASP A 62 -13.12 1.44 20.00
C ASP A 62 -11.64 1.45 19.67
N ALA A 63 -11.32 1.69 18.40
CA ALA A 63 -9.95 1.65 17.89
C ALA A 63 -9.02 2.60 18.63
N ALA A 64 -9.45 3.85 18.89
CA ALA A 64 -8.62 4.84 19.55
C ALA A 64 -8.33 4.46 21.01
N ALA A 65 -9.35 3.98 21.74
CA ALA A 65 -9.19 3.52 23.11
C ALA A 65 -8.28 2.29 23.18
N GLU A 66 -8.42 1.34 22.26
CA GLU A 66 -7.59 0.13 22.25
C GLU A 66 -6.14 0.43 21.84
N GLU A 67 -5.90 1.33 20.89
CA GLU A 67 -4.55 1.78 20.56
C GLU A 67 -3.86 2.48 21.75
N ALA A 68 -4.59 3.32 22.47
CA ALA A 68 -4.06 3.95 23.69
C ALA A 68 -3.69 2.92 24.77
N LYS A 69 -4.52 1.88 24.97
CA LYS A 69 -4.23 0.79 25.91
C LYS A 69 -3.02 -0.03 25.46
N ARG A 70 -2.91 -0.35 24.15
CA ARG A 70 -1.76 -1.07 23.58
C ARG A 70 -0.46 -0.29 23.81
N ALA A 71 -0.48 1.02 23.53
CA ALA A 71 0.67 1.89 23.75
C ALA A 71 1.07 1.91 25.24
N ALA A 72 0.09 2.04 26.16
CA ALA A 72 0.34 2.00 27.61
C ALA A 72 0.91 0.64 28.09
N ALA A 73 0.53 -0.45 27.42
CA ALA A 73 1.04 -1.79 27.70
C ALA A 73 2.41 -2.08 27.02
N GLY A 74 2.97 -1.13 26.28
CA GLY A 74 4.25 -1.30 25.60
C GLY A 74 4.19 -2.21 24.36
N VAL A 75 3.00 -2.40 23.77
CA VAL A 75 2.87 -3.15 22.52
C VAL A 75 3.51 -2.34 21.40
N PRO A 76 4.34 -2.96 20.54
CA PRO A 76 4.99 -2.26 19.43
C PRO A 76 3.99 -1.55 18.50
N THR A 77 4.39 -0.39 17.96
CA THR A 77 3.60 0.31 16.93
C THR A 77 3.60 -0.45 15.61
N HIS A 78 2.70 -0.08 14.70
CA HIS A 78 2.64 -0.66 13.36
C HIS A 78 4.01 -0.60 12.68
N GLU A 79 4.66 0.56 12.69
CA GLU A 79 5.93 0.77 11.99
C GLU A 79 7.08 -0.07 12.58
N GLN A 80 7.02 -0.44 13.86
CA GLN A 80 8.00 -1.33 14.49
C GLN A 80 7.80 -2.80 14.09
N LEU A 81 6.65 -3.12 13.53
CA LEU A 81 6.27 -4.47 13.08
C LEU A 81 6.32 -4.64 11.56
N TYR A 82 6.67 -3.59 10.82
CA TYR A 82 6.84 -3.67 9.37
C TYR A 82 8.10 -4.46 9.00
N ASP A 83 7.95 -5.40 8.10
CA ASP A 83 9.03 -6.11 7.44
C ASP A 83 9.00 -5.82 5.94
N PHE A 84 10.09 -5.26 5.39
CA PHE A 84 10.18 -5.12 3.94
C PHE A 84 10.07 -6.49 3.26
N TYR A 85 9.29 -6.55 2.19
CA TYR A 85 9.37 -7.69 1.31
C TYR A 85 10.78 -7.82 0.71
N PRO A 86 11.30 -9.04 0.48
CA PRO A 86 12.70 -9.25 0.08
C PRO A 86 13.11 -8.51 -1.20
N ASP A 87 12.15 -8.26 -2.09
CA ASP A 87 12.33 -7.59 -3.38
C ASP A 87 12.09 -6.07 -3.36
N ALA A 88 11.55 -5.52 -2.26
CA ALA A 88 11.10 -4.14 -2.21
C ALA A 88 12.24 -3.14 -2.43
N LEU A 89 13.28 -3.18 -1.58
CA LEU A 89 14.37 -2.21 -1.67
C LEU A 89 15.18 -2.35 -2.96
N SER A 90 15.34 -3.57 -3.47
CA SER A 90 16.04 -3.81 -4.74
C SER A 90 15.22 -3.30 -5.94
N CYS A 91 13.88 -3.41 -5.90
CA CYS A 91 13.00 -2.83 -6.90
C CYS A 91 13.16 -1.31 -6.97
N LEU A 92 13.05 -0.61 -5.84
CA LEU A 92 13.21 0.84 -5.78
C LEU A 92 14.59 1.27 -6.31
N ALA A 93 15.65 0.55 -5.93
CA ALA A 93 17.01 0.83 -6.41
C ALA A 93 17.17 0.65 -7.92
N ARG A 94 16.57 -0.41 -8.50
CA ARG A 94 16.60 -0.67 -9.95
C ARG A 94 15.88 0.43 -10.75
N LEU A 95 14.70 0.85 -10.31
CA LEU A 95 13.94 1.91 -10.98
C LEU A 95 14.69 3.23 -10.95
N ARG A 96 15.30 3.58 -9.80
CA ARG A 96 16.15 4.79 -9.69
C ARG A 96 17.38 4.71 -10.58
N ALA A 97 18.04 3.56 -10.65
CA ALA A 97 19.18 3.33 -11.53
C ALA A 97 18.79 3.43 -13.02
N ALA A 98 17.54 3.15 -13.37
CA ALA A 98 16.99 3.35 -14.71
C ALA A 98 16.60 4.80 -14.99
N GLY A 99 16.81 5.73 -14.06
CA GLY A 99 16.55 7.16 -14.21
C GLY A 99 15.12 7.58 -13.88
N LEU A 100 14.30 6.69 -13.28
CA LEU A 100 12.95 7.01 -12.86
C LEU A 100 12.95 7.68 -11.47
N ARG A 101 12.11 8.69 -11.30
CA ARG A 101 11.80 9.22 -9.97
C ARG A 101 10.96 8.19 -9.22
N VAL A 102 11.31 7.91 -7.98
CA VAL A 102 10.61 6.91 -7.16
C VAL A 102 9.97 7.60 -5.97
N GLY A 103 8.73 7.25 -5.68
CA GLY A 103 7.99 7.73 -4.53
C GLY A 103 7.23 6.63 -3.79
N VAL A 104 6.88 6.91 -2.55
CA VAL A 104 5.96 6.11 -1.74
C VAL A 104 4.86 7.03 -1.24
N ALA A 105 3.62 6.71 -1.55
CA ALA A 105 2.46 7.48 -1.14
C ALA A 105 1.26 6.53 -0.90
N GLY A 106 0.69 6.56 0.29
CA GLY A 106 -0.40 5.66 0.66
C GLY A 106 -1.24 6.15 1.83
N ASN A 107 -2.21 5.35 2.23
CA ASN A 107 -3.09 5.61 3.38
C ASN A 107 -2.37 5.29 4.68
N GLN A 108 -1.50 6.19 5.11
CA GLN A 108 -0.63 6.05 6.28
C GLN A 108 -0.78 7.24 7.22
N HIS A 109 -0.48 7.04 8.50
CA HIS A 109 -0.31 8.14 9.44
C HIS A 109 0.91 9.00 9.08
N ALA A 110 0.86 10.28 9.41
CA ALA A 110 2.01 11.19 9.19
C ALA A 110 3.29 10.72 9.90
N SER A 111 3.18 10.01 11.04
CA SER A 111 4.31 9.40 11.75
C SER A 111 5.06 8.37 10.91
N THR A 112 4.36 7.66 10.03
CA THR A 112 4.95 6.65 9.13
C THR A 112 5.92 7.27 8.12
N GLU A 113 5.75 8.53 7.76
CA GLU A 113 6.71 9.24 6.91
C GLU A 113 8.11 9.32 7.55
N ALA A 114 8.16 9.57 8.87
CA ALA A 114 9.43 9.59 9.59
C ALA A 114 10.12 8.22 9.60
N TRP A 115 9.34 7.13 9.66
CA TRP A 115 9.84 5.77 9.51
C TRP A 115 10.37 5.54 8.08
N MET A 116 9.59 5.89 7.05
CA MET A 116 10.01 5.77 5.64
C MET A 116 11.30 6.54 5.37
N ARG A 117 11.43 7.79 5.87
CA ARG A 117 12.64 8.61 5.70
C ARG A 117 13.90 8.01 6.34
N ARG A 118 13.76 7.16 7.34
CA ARG A 118 14.89 6.45 7.97
C ARG A 118 15.30 5.18 7.22
N HIS A 119 14.38 4.56 6.47
CA HIS A 119 14.59 3.26 5.86
C HIS A 119 14.74 3.31 4.35
N LEU A 120 14.26 4.37 3.70
CA LEU A 120 14.35 4.56 2.26
C LEU A 120 15.47 5.54 1.89
N ALA A 121 15.91 5.48 0.65
CA ALA A 121 16.92 6.39 0.14
C ALA A 121 16.41 7.84 0.15
N ARG A 122 17.33 8.82 0.37
CA ARG A 122 16.97 10.23 0.60
C ARG A 122 16.25 10.91 -0.54
N ASP A 123 16.42 10.43 -1.75
CA ASP A 123 15.81 10.95 -2.98
C ASP A 123 14.48 10.29 -3.33
N VAL A 124 14.01 9.33 -2.51
CA VAL A 124 12.65 8.79 -2.63
C VAL A 124 11.64 9.84 -2.13
N LEU A 125 10.67 10.16 -2.98
CA LEU A 125 9.56 11.04 -2.63
C LEU A 125 8.64 10.33 -1.62
N ILE A 126 8.26 11.01 -0.56
CA ILE A 126 7.45 10.40 0.51
C ILE A 126 6.26 11.30 0.80
N ALA A 127 5.08 10.71 0.80
CA ALA A 127 3.84 11.36 1.20
C ALA A 127 2.90 10.35 1.90
N SER A 128 1.93 10.86 2.63
CA SER A 128 0.90 10.07 3.29
C SER A 128 -0.45 10.78 3.31
N SER A 129 -1.52 10.00 3.40
CA SER A 129 -2.86 10.55 3.63
C SER A 129 -2.93 11.39 4.91
N GLY A 130 -2.19 10.99 5.94
CA GLY A 130 -2.13 11.70 7.22
C GLY A 130 -1.53 13.12 7.10
N SER A 131 -0.51 13.31 6.24
CA SER A 131 0.06 14.63 5.96
C SER A 131 -0.78 15.43 4.98
N TRP A 132 -1.42 14.77 4.04
CA TRP A 132 -2.23 15.44 3.04
C TRP A 132 -3.66 15.76 3.48
N GLY A 133 -4.19 15.09 4.52
CA GLY A 133 -5.57 15.22 4.95
C GLY A 133 -6.58 14.66 3.93
N VAL A 134 -6.13 13.81 3.02
CA VAL A 134 -6.93 13.12 2.00
C VAL A 134 -6.38 11.74 1.77
N GLU A 135 -7.26 10.75 1.61
CA GLU A 135 -6.89 9.34 1.48
C GLU A 135 -7.38 8.73 0.17
N LYS A 136 -6.72 7.66 -0.28
CA LYS A 136 -7.22 6.80 -1.35
C LYS A 136 -8.56 6.16 -0.91
N PRO A 137 -9.52 6.00 -1.80
CA PRO A 137 -9.48 6.17 -3.26
C PRO A 137 -9.87 7.58 -3.76
N SER A 138 -9.79 8.63 -2.92
CA SER A 138 -10.18 9.98 -3.34
C SER A 138 -9.39 10.44 -4.58
N PRO A 139 -10.05 10.99 -5.62
CA PRO A 139 -9.35 11.60 -6.76
C PRO A 139 -8.38 12.70 -6.36
N GLU A 140 -8.65 13.42 -5.27
CA GLU A 140 -7.77 14.47 -4.73
C GLU A 140 -6.42 13.90 -4.27
N PHE A 141 -6.39 12.67 -3.73
CA PHE A 141 -5.13 12.02 -3.37
C PHE A 141 -4.21 11.86 -4.60
N PHE A 142 -4.77 11.37 -5.71
CA PHE A 142 -4.00 11.18 -6.94
C PHE A 142 -3.65 12.50 -7.61
N ALA A 143 -4.50 13.53 -7.51
CA ALA A 143 -4.14 14.88 -7.97
C ALA A 143 -2.90 15.43 -7.25
N ARG A 144 -2.84 15.29 -5.92
CA ARG A 144 -1.66 15.68 -5.12
C ARG A 144 -0.42 14.83 -5.43
N LEU A 145 -0.61 13.54 -5.73
CA LEU A 145 0.48 12.67 -6.15
C LEU A 145 1.06 13.12 -7.50
N ILE A 146 0.22 13.47 -8.47
CA ILE A 146 0.64 14.00 -9.78
C ILE A 146 1.39 15.33 -9.60
N GLU A 147 0.90 16.23 -8.74
CA GLU A 147 1.59 17.48 -8.41
C GLU A 147 2.97 17.23 -7.77
N LEU A 148 3.04 16.29 -6.81
CA LEU A 148 4.30 15.89 -6.17
C LEU A 148 5.29 15.28 -7.19
N ALA A 149 4.78 14.47 -8.12
CA ALA A 149 5.58 13.90 -9.19
C ALA A 149 6.12 14.96 -10.15
N GLY A 150 5.35 16.02 -10.43
CA GLY A 150 5.72 17.08 -11.37
C GLY A 150 5.83 16.58 -12.83
N GLU A 151 5.08 15.54 -13.17
CA GLU A 151 5.07 14.89 -14.48
C GLU A 151 3.63 14.76 -14.98
N ALA A 152 3.45 14.54 -16.28
CA ALA A 152 2.12 14.25 -16.85
C ALA A 152 1.60 12.88 -16.31
N PRO A 153 0.29 12.74 -16.06
CA PRO A 153 -0.27 11.51 -15.48
C PRO A 153 0.16 10.23 -16.19
N GLU A 154 0.15 10.22 -17.50
CA GLU A 154 0.54 9.09 -18.36
C GLU A 154 2.03 8.74 -18.31
N ALA A 155 2.86 9.60 -17.71
CA ALA A 155 4.28 9.36 -17.45
C ALA A 155 4.55 8.91 -16.00
N ILE A 156 3.51 8.71 -15.20
CA ILE A 156 3.57 8.27 -13.81
C ILE A 156 2.97 6.87 -13.71
N ALA A 157 3.66 5.94 -13.06
CA ALA A 157 3.08 4.66 -12.67
C ALA A 157 2.73 4.65 -11.17
N TYR A 158 1.64 3.95 -10.82
CA TYR A 158 1.27 3.66 -9.45
C TYR A 158 1.20 2.15 -9.23
N VAL A 159 1.88 1.66 -8.20
CA VAL A 159 2.00 0.23 -7.86
C VAL A 159 1.32 -0.02 -6.53
N GLY A 160 0.37 -0.95 -6.49
CA GLY A 160 -0.33 -1.34 -5.27
C GLY A 160 -0.95 -2.74 -5.36
N ASP A 161 -1.43 -3.23 -4.23
CA ASP A 161 -2.02 -4.57 -4.09
C ASP A 161 -3.56 -4.55 -4.09
N ARG A 162 -4.17 -3.36 -4.13
CA ARG A 162 -5.63 -3.21 -4.03
C ARG A 162 -6.23 -2.65 -5.30
N VAL A 163 -7.24 -3.37 -5.81
CA VAL A 163 -7.99 -2.90 -7.00
C VAL A 163 -8.79 -1.63 -6.69
N ASP A 164 -9.52 -1.62 -5.57
CA ASP A 164 -10.41 -0.53 -5.16
C ASP A 164 -9.67 0.76 -4.76
N ASN A 165 -8.50 0.60 -4.18
CA ASN A 165 -7.76 1.69 -3.54
C ASN A 165 -6.59 2.23 -4.40
N ASP A 166 -6.01 1.35 -5.22
CA ASP A 166 -4.80 1.65 -5.98
C ASP A 166 -5.05 1.67 -7.48
N VAL A 167 -5.60 0.56 -8.03
CA VAL A 167 -5.69 0.37 -9.48
C VAL A 167 -6.76 1.28 -10.10
N LEU A 168 -8.00 1.15 -9.65
CA LEU A 168 -9.12 1.88 -10.26
C LEU A 168 -8.95 3.39 -10.14
N PRO A 169 -8.67 3.97 -8.95
CA PRO A 169 -8.57 5.42 -8.83
C PRO A 169 -7.31 5.98 -9.50
N ALA A 170 -6.19 5.24 -9.55
CA ALA A 170 -5.01 5.66 -10.30
C ALA A 170 -5.27 5.65 -11.82
N ALA A 171 -5.95 4.60 -12.34
CA ALA A 171 -6.36 4.54 -13.74
C ALA A 171 -7.33 5.67 -14.12
N ASP A 172 -8.28 6.00 -13.22
CA ASP A 172 -9.21 7.13 -13.43
C ASP A 172 -8.48 8.48 -13.43
N ALA A 173 -7.36 8.59 -12.74
CA ALA A 173 -6.48 9.76 -12.74
C ALA A 173 -5.52 9.79 -13.96
N GLY A 174 -5.54 8.79 -14.83
CA GLY A 174 -4.72 8.70 -16.04
C GLY A 174 -3.30 8.17 -15.82
N LEU A 175 -3.01 7.57 -14.66
CA LEU A 175 -1.72 6.96 -14.38
C LEU A 175 -1.62 5.57 -15.01
N VAL A 176 -0.38 5.14 -15.27
CA VAL A 176 -0.09 3.73 -15.55
C VAL A 176 -0.22 2.92 -14.27
N THR A 177 -0.96 1.83 -14.30
CA THR A 177 -1.30 1.08 -13.10
C THR A 177 -0.65 -0.28 -13.05
N VAL A 178 -0.07 -0.62 -11.90
CA VAL A 178 0.54 -1.92 -11.64
C VAL A 178 -0.13 -2.57 -10.43
N PHE A 179 -0.80 -3.67 -10.68
CA PHE A 179 -1.33 -4.52 -9.62
C PHE A 179 -0.30 -5.57 -9.23
N VAL A 180 0.07 -5.61 -7.95
CA VAL A 180 0.93 -6.67 -7.39
C VAL A 180 0.07 -7.63 -6.56
N ARG A 181 0.09 -8.93 -6.90
CA ARG A 181 -0.64 -9.95 -6.15
C ARG A 181 0.16 -10.36 -4.91
N ARG A 182 -0.06 -9.63 -3.81
CA ARG A 182 0.68 -9.78 -2.57
C ARG A 182 -0.20 -9.47 -1.37
N GLY A 183 0.05 -10.12 -0.24
CA GLY A 183 -0.73 -9.93 0.96
C GLY A 183 -2.19 -10.36 0.86
N PRO A 184 -2.97 -10.18 1.94
CA PRO A 184 -4.37 -10.64 1.99
C PRO A 184 -5.27 -9.96 0.94
N TRP A 185 -5.07 -8.67 0.69
CA TRP A 185 -5.84 -7.94 -0.33
C TRP A 185 -5.45 -8.37 -1.73
N GLY A 186 -4.17 -8.39 -2.07
CA GLY A 186 -3.72 -8.77 -3.41
C GLY A 186 -4.17 -10.18 -3.79
N GLU A 187 -4.18 -11.13 -2.86
CA GLU A 187 -4.67 -12.49 -3.10
C GLU A 187 -6.18 -12.54 -3.43
N VAL A 188 -7.00 -11.76 -2.74
CA VAL A 188 -8.44 -11.68 -3.02
C VAL A 188 -8.69 -10.85 -4.28
N HIS A 189 -8.06 -9.69 -4.38
CA HIS A 189 -8.27 -8.73 -5.47
C HIS A 189 -7.73 -9.21 -6.83
N ALA A 190 -6.85 -10.21 -6.86
CA ALA A 190 -6.44 -10.85 -8.11
C ALA A 190 -7.60 -11.44 -8.93
N ARG A 191 -8.77 -11.62 -8.29
CA ARG A 191 -10.00 -12.12 -8.94
C ARG A 191 -11.15 -11.13 -8.87
N TRP A 192 -10.89 -9.90 -8.37
CA TRP A 192 -11.93 -8.89 -8.24
C TRP A 192 -12.27 -8.25 -9.57
N PRO A 193 -13.55 -7.85 -9.76
CA PRO A 193 -13.92 -7.01 -10.90
C PRO A 193 -13.09 -5.74 -10.92
N GLY A 194 -12.57 -5.39 -12.10
CA GLY A 194 -11.73 -4.20 -12.26
C GLY A 194 -10.23 -4.47 -12.21
N VAL A 195 -9.77 -5.66 -11.80
CA VAL A 195 -8.33 -6.00 -11.84
C VAL A 195 -7.78 -5.98 -13.28
N GLU A 196 -8.64 -6.21 -14.25
CA GLU A 196 -8.32 -6.12 -15.68
C GLU A 196 -7.99 -4.71 -16.16
N ARG A 197 -8.31 -3.69 -15.38
CA ARG A 197 -7.93 -2.29 -15.65
C ARG A 197 -6.49 -1.98 -15.28
N ALA A 198 -5.81 -2.87 -14.56
CA ALA A 198 -4.38 -2.74 -14.35
C ALA A 198 -3.63 -2.98 -15.67
N ASP A 199 -2.80 -1.99 -16.06
CA ASP A 199 -1.95 -2.10 -17.26
C ASP A 199 -0.93 -3.21 -17.14
N ILE A 200 -0.43 -3.43 -15.93
CA ILE A 200 0.55 -4.47 -15.57
C ILE A 200 0.03 -5.24 -14.36
N ARG A 201 0.11 -6.57 -14.42
CA ARG A 201 -0.23 -7.46 -13.30
C ARG A 201 0.94 -8.39 -13.04
N VAL A 202 1.41 -8.43 -11.81
CA VAL A 202 2.61 -9.17 -11.39
C VAL A 202 2.42 -9.84 -10.03
N ASP A 203 3.23 -10.84 -9.75
CA ASP A 203 3.25 -11.53 -8.45
C ASP A 203 4.33 -10.98 -7.50
N ASP A 204 5.30 -10.20 -8.02
CA ASP A 204 6.39 -9.63 -7.23
C ASP A 204 6.92 -8.31 -7.81
N LEU A 205 7.70 -7.59 -7.01
CA LEU A 205 8.26 -6.30 -7.41
C LEU A 205 9.47 -6.43 -8.33
N THR A 206 10.08 -7.61 -8.44
CA THR A 206 11.15 -7.87 -9.42
C THR A 206 10.58 -7.81 -10.84
N ALA A 207 9.43 -8.47 -11.03
CA ALA A 207 8.67 -8.43 -12.28
C ALA A 207 8.11 -7.03 -12.57
N ALA A 208 7.58 -6.34 -11.53
CA ALA A 208 7.12 -4.97 -11.66
C ALA A 208 8.23 -4.03 -12.17
N ALA A 209 9.41 -4.09 -11.57
CA ALA A 209 10.55 -3.25 -11.97
C ALA A 209 10.97 -3.54 -13.43
N ALA A 210 10.98 -4.81 -13.84
CA ALA A 210 11.32 -5.16 -15.22
C ALA A 210 10.31 -4.58 -16.22
N ALA A 211 9.01 -4.78 -15.98
CA ALA A 211 7.95 -4.29 -16.85
C ALA A 211 7.93 -2.75 -16.93
N LEU A 212 8.11 -2.06 -15.80
CA LEU A 212 8.13 -0.60 -15.74
C LEU A 212 9.33 0.01 -16.46
N ILE A 213 10.52 -0.62 -16.40
CA ILE A 213 11.72 -0.16 -17.11
C ILE A 213 11.56 -0.34 -18.64
N GLU A 214 10.79 -1.32 -19.07
CA GLU A 214 10.53 -1.60 -20.49
C GLU A 214 9.31 -0.82 -21.03
N TRP A 215 8.52 -0.18 -20.17
CA TRP A 215 7.31 0.54 -20.53
C TRP A 215 7.63 1.71 -21.46
N GLY A 216 7.02 1.71 -22.65
CA GLY A 216 7.18 2.80 -23.63
C GLY A 216 8.50 2.81 -24.42
N ARG A 217 9.29 1.72 -24.33
CA ARG A 217 10.46 1.51 -25.20
C ARG A 217 10.08 1.07 -26.60
#